data_419115be348f49e04b16fb509d4dd7b3
#
_entry.id   419115be348f49e04b16fb509d4dd7b3
#
_cell.length_a   1.000
_cell.length_b   1.000
_cell.length_c   1.000
_cell.angle_alpha   90.00
_cell.angle_beta   90.00
_cell.angle_gamma   90.00
#
_symmetry.space_group_name_H-M   'P 1'
#
loop_
_entity.id
_entity.type
_entity.pdbx_description
1 polymer ?
#
loop_
_entity_poly.entity_id
_entity_poly.type
_entity_poly.pdbx_seq_one_letter_code
_entity_poly.pdbx_strand_id
1 'polypeptide(L)'
;MPMASGPAGARRPQRVLIANRGEIALRIVRTVRDLGGTSILPYTPEDLMSPAAELADEAYALPQGSSYTDGEAILALAVSTGAEAIHPGYGFLAEDDAFAQAVIDAGLIWVGPSPSAMRALGDKMTARATAERAGVAPVPGITDSVTSASVVLAFAHAHGYPVAPKRADGGGGRGITVLANDDEVRATPAFEAAASGGATLILERFITAARHVETQCVRDARGAFAVVSTRDCTLQRRNQKLLEEAPAPFLPAGLHERLVEDSRRLLDSVGYVGVATCEFLLTSQDELYFLEVNPRLQVEHCVSEEVAGVDLVDLQLLVAAGGDLPPVPEPRGHSLELRITCEDATQGLAPSTGTITRLRWPAGPGIRIDSGVTQGDVITPVFDPMLAKIVVTGASRDQAIRRARRALAETVVEGVTVCTALHEHVLRREEFTGPDAAGRLGVTTRWIETDVLDRLREHDDASEAPAGLVHNPRTRSTYVIELNGRRVQLTVPDGVLGGHGPRMGGRYPGDPTSRSQQPLRSRSASRAAHRAASEVEDPSVIAAPMQAVVTRICVEPGQRVHAGDLMVVLESMKMENYVHSPVDGVVGEIPIGAGCTVSAGQTLIHLRPGHEQDEED
;
A
#
# COMPACT_ATOMS: atom_id res chain seq x y z
N MET A 1 -26.41 -21.46 -5.48
CA MET A 1 -26.80 -22.65 -4.71
C MET A 1 -26.41 -22.38 -3.27
N PRO A 2 -27.22 -22.58 -2.25
CA PRO A 2 -26.79 -22.45 -0.87
C PRO A 2 -25.72 -23.51 -0.59
N MET A 3 -24.58 -23.08 -0.08
CA MET A 3 -23.50 -23.97 0.33
C MET A 3 -24.00 -24.89 1.44
N ALA A 4 -23.74 -26.18 1.28
CA ALA A 4 -24.15 -27.19 2.25
C ALA A 4 -23.57 -26.88 3.62
N SER A 5 -24.40 -26.91 4.67
CA SER A 5 -23.98 -26.87 6.06
C SER A 5 -22.94 -27.96 6.30
N GLY A 6 -21.70 -27.58 6.55
CA GLY A 6 -20.64 -28.49 6.96
C GLY A 6 -20.94 -29.15 8.29
N PRO A 7 -20.17 -30.18 8.67
CA PRO A 7 -20.41 -30.93 9.89
C PRO A 7 -20.38 -30.02 11.12
N ALA A 8 -21.29 -30.28 12.06
CA ALA A 8 -21.47 -29.49 13.29
C ALA A 8 -20.15 -29.35 14.07
N GLY A 9 -19.63 -28.11 14.19
CA GLY A 9 -18.46 -27.95 15.02
C GLY A 9 -18.06 -26.50 15.32
N ALA A 10 -17.66 -25.74 14.36
CA ALA A 10 -17.15 -24.40 14.64
C ALA A 10 -18.08 -23.32 14.07
N ARG A 11 -18.63 -22.52 14.96
CA ARG A 11 -19.44 -21.36 14.60
C ARG A 11 -18.51 -20.17 14.41
N ARG A 12 -18.57 -19.49 13.25
CA ARG A 12 -17.87 -18.23 13.01
C ARG A 12 -18.26 -17.20 14.08
N PRO A 13 -17.32 -16.35 14.51
CA PRO A 13 -17.62 -15.29 15.48
C PRO A 13 -18.72 -14.37 14.91
N GLN A 14 -19.69 -14.01 15.76
CA GLN A 14 -20.83 -13.21 15.33
C GLN A 14 -20.59 -11.71 15.54
N ARG A 15 -19.69 -11.34 16.44
CA ARG A 15 -19.33 -9.94 16.71
C ARG A 15 -17.83 -9.79 16.51
N VAL A 16 -17.43 -9.09 15.44
CA VAL A 16 -16.03 -8.97 15.02
C VAL A 16 -15.59 -7.52 15.10
N LEU A 17 -14.60 -7.22 15.95
CA LEU A 17 -13.93 -5.93 15.91
C LEU A 17 -12.87 -5.96 14.81
N ILE A 18 -12.89 -4.93 13.96
CA ILE A 18 -12.00 -4.78 12.80
C ILE A 18 -10.94 -3.74 13.17
N ALA A 19 -9.77 -4.19 13.60
CA ALA A 19 -8.67 -3.32 14.06
C ALA A 19 -7.89 -2.74 12.86
N ASN A 20 -8.59 -2.03 11.99
CA ASN A 20 -8.02 -1.45 10.77
C ASN A 20 -8.90 -0.32 10.22
N ARG A 21 -8.47 0.31 9.10
CA ARG A 21 -9.12 1.42 8.42
C ARG A 21 -9.17 1.23 6.90
N GLY A 22 -9.73 2.22 6.22
CA GLY A 22 -9.66 2.34 4.77
C GLY A 22 -10.36 1.19 4.04
N GLU A 23 -9.81 0.81 2.89
CA GLU A 23 -10.43 -0.19 2.02
C GLU A 23 -10.50 -1.58 2.66
N ILE A 24 -9.46 -1.97 3.44
CA ILE A 24 -9.43 -3.30 4.07
C ILE A 24 -10.45 -3.41 5.21
N ALA A 25 -10.64 -2.36 5.99
CA ALA A 25 -11.69 -2.36 7.01
C ALA A 25 -13.07 -2.54 6.37
N LEU A 26 -13.36 -1.79 5.31
CA LEU A 26 -14.61 -1.94 4.56
C LEU A 26 -14.76 -3.33 3.94
N ARG A 27 -13.66 -3.90 3.41
CA ARG A 27 -13.62 -5.27 2.87
C ARG A 27 -14.05 -6.30 3.91
N ILE A 28 -13.51 -6.18 5.14
CA ILE A 28 -13.84 -7.09 6.24
C ILE A 28 -15.27 -6.85 6.74
N VAL A 29 -15.72 -5.59 6.87
CA VAL A 29 -17.11 -5.24 7.19
C VAL A 29 -18.09 -5.98 6.30
N ARG A 30 -17.84 -5.98 4.98
CA ARG A 30 -18.72 -6.64 4.00
C ARG A 30 -18.81 -8.14 4.25
N THR A 31 -17.69 -8.84 4.47
CA THR A 31 -17.72 -10.28 4.76
C THR A 31 -18.43 -10.59 6.07
N VAL A 32 -18.16 -9.83 7.14
CA VAL A 32 -18.84 -10.05 8.43
C VAL A 32 -20.35 -9.90 8.27
N ARG A 33 -20.82 -8.91 7.53
CA ARG A 33 -22.26 -8.70 7.26
C ARG A 33 -22.85 -9.78 6.36
N ASP A 34 -22.14 -10.22 5.32
CA ASP A 34 -22.58 -11.32 4.44
C ASP A 34 -22.73 -12.64 5.20
N LEU A 35 -21.94 -12.83 6.26
CA LEU A 35 -22.06 -13.96 7.19
C LEU A 35 -23.17 -13.79 8.25
N GLY A 36 -23.88 -12.64 8.25
CA GLY A 36 -24.93 -12.32 9.22
C GLY A 36 -24.38 -11.95 10.59
N GLY A 37 -23.09 -11.59 10.69
CA GLY A 37 -22.44 -11.10 11.89
C GLY A 37 -22.62 -9.59 12.08
N THR A 38 -22.09 -9.07 13.18
CA THR A 38 -22.01 -7.64 13.53
C THR A 38 -20.57 -7.16 13.43
N SER A 39 -20.32 -6.19 12.59
CA SER A 39 -19.02 -5.54 12.42
C SER A 39 -18.89 -4.37 13.40
N ILE A 40 -17.79 -4.33 14.15
CA ILE A 40 -17.45 -3.27 15.11
C ILE A 40 -16.18 -2.60 14.61
N LEU A 41 -16.23 -1.28 14.36
CA LEU A 41 -15.12 -0.53 13.80
C LEU A 41 -14.64 0.56 14.77
N PRO A 42 -13.37 0.56 15.22
CA PRO A 42 -12.73 1.73 15.78
C PRO A 42 -12.40 2.75 14.67
N TYR A 43 -12.52 4.04 14.96
CA TYR A 43 -12.10 5.08 14.03
C TYR A 43 -11.40 6.25 14.75
N THR A 44 -10.47 6.89 14.04
CA THR A 44 -9.85 8.16 14.44
C THR A 44 -10.66 9.34 13.87
N PRO A 45 -10.48 10.57 14.34
CA PRO A 45 -11.21 11.73 13.84
C PRO A 45 -11.14 11.89 12.32
N GLU A 46 -10.03 11.51 11.70
CA GLU A 46 -9.80 11.57 10.26
C GLU A 46 -10.71 10.61 9.48
N ASP A 47 -11.07 9.48 10.10
CA ASP A 47 -11.89 8.44 9.47
C ASP A 47 -13.37 8.48 9.88
N LEU A 48 -13.81 9.51 10.61
CA LEU A 48 -15.21 9.66 11.06
C LEU A 48 -16.22 9.54 9.90
N MET A 49 -15.87 10.07 8.73
CA MET A 49 -16.74 10.05 7.54
C MET A 49 -16.31 9.01 6.52
N SER A 50 -15.42 8.09 6.88
CA SER A 50 -14.95 7.05 5.97
C SER A 50 -16.06 6.05 5.62
N PRO A 51 -16.05 5.48 4.41
CA PRO A 51 -17.01 4.44 4.01
C PRO A 51 -17.07 3.26 4.97
N ALA A 52 -15.95 2.91 5.61
CA ALA A 52 -15.90 1.83 6.58
C ALA A 52 -16.67 2.18 7.86
N ALA A 53 -16.52 3.42 8.37
CA ALA A 53 -17.24 3.89 9.55
C ALA A 53 -18.75 4.05 9.28
N GLU A 54 -19.11 4.47 8.07
CA GLU A 54 -20.52 4.61 7.66
C GLU A 54 -21.21 3.25 7.52
N LEU A 55 -20.53 2.24 7.00
CA LEU A 55 -21.12 0.95 6.67
C LEU A 55 -20.95 -0.12 7.76
N ALA A 56 -20.10 0.08 8.76
CA ALA A 56 -20.02 -0.81 9.91
C ALA A 56 -21.35 -0.82 10.69
N ASP A 57 -21.70 -1.96 11.30
CA ASP A 57 -22.91 -2.05 12.12
C ASP A 57 -22.78 -1.23 13.40
N GLU A 58 -21.57 -1.16 13.95
CA GLU A 58 -21.22 -0.33 15.10
C GLU A 58 -19.87 0.35 14.83
N ALA A 59 -19.79 1.66 15.01
CA ALA A 59 -18.54 2.42 14.87
C ALA A 59 -18.27 3.26 16.13
N TYR A 60 -17.03 3.24 16.62
CA TYR A 60 -16.65 3.90 17.87
C TYR A 60 -15.38 4.74 17.68
N ALA A 61 -15.41 5.96 18.17
CA ALA A 61 -14.22 6.81 18.19
C ALA A 61 -13.18 6.24 19.16
N LEU A 62 -11.93 6.14 18.71
CA LEU A 62 -10.80 5.87 19.59
C LEU A 62 -10.60 7.05 20.56
N PRO A 63 -10.03 6.82 21.77
CA PRO A 63 -9.69 7.88 22.69
C PRO A 63 -8.83 8.97 22.01
N GLN A 64 -8.96 10.21 22.47
CA GLN A 64 -8.15 11.32 21.93
C GLN A 64 -6.65 11.03 22.08
N GLY A 65 -5.91 11.13 20.98
CA GLY A 65 -4.47 10.83 20.91
C GLY A 65 -4.13 9.36 20.66
N SER A 66 -5.12 8.46 20.64
CA SER A 66 -4.92 7.06 20.22
C SER A 66 -4.93 6.92 18.69
N SER A 67 -4.29 5.87 18.21
CA SER A 67 -4.20 5.51 16.79
C SER A 67 -4.56 4.05 16.56
N TYR A 68 -4.55 3.60 15.30
CA TYR A 68 -4.76 2.19 14.96
C TYR A 68 -3.62 1.25 15.41
N THR A 69 -2.54 1.79 15.97
CA THR A 69 -1.45 1.03 16.60
C THR A 69 -1.55 0.98 18.13
N ASP A 70 -2.58 1.61 18.71
CA ASP A 70 -2.85 1.57 20.15
C ASP A 70 -3.61 0.28 20.51
N GLY A 71 -2.85 -0.80 20.73
CA GLY A 71 -3.41 -2.11 21.04
C GLY A 71 -4.23 -2.13 22.34
N GLU A 72 -3.87 -1.31 23.35
CA GLU A 72 -4.61 -1.25 24.63
C GLU A 72 -5.99 -0.63 24.41
N ALA A 73 -6.08 0.48 23.67
CA ALA A 73 -7.35 1.14 23.38
C ALA A 73 -8.27 0.24 22.53
N ILE A 74 -7.71 -0.45 21.53
CA ILE A 74 -8.44 -1.36 20.65
C ILE A 74 -8.95 -2.57 21.44
N LEU A 75 -8.13 -3.18 22.28
CA LEU A 75 -8.55 -4.31 23.12
C LEU A 75 -9.62 -3.92 24.14
N ALA A 76 -9.47 -2.77 24.79
CA ALA A 76 -10.47 -2.24 25.73
C ALA A 76 -11.82 -2.01 25.03
N LEU A 77 -11.79 -1.48 23.79
CA LEU A 77 -13.00 -1.33 22.97
C LEU A 77 -13.61 -2.70 22.64
N ALA A 78 -12.83 -3.68 22.23
CA ALA A 78 -13.33 -5.02 21.91
C ALA A 78 -14.05 -5.67 23.11
N VAL A 79 -13.44 -5.58 24.29
CA VAL A 79 -14.04 -6.10 25.54
C VAL A 79 -15.33 -5.35 25.90
N SER A 80 -15.32 -4.01 25.84
CA SER A 80 -16.47 -3.19 26.23
C SER A 80 -17.68 -3.34 25.30
N THR A 81 -17.45 -3.63 24.02
CA THR A 81 -18.50 -3.84 23.00
C THR A 81 -18.96 -5.30 22.92
N GLY A 82 -18.34 -6.20 23.69
CA GLY A 82 -18.65 -7.63 23.62
C GLY A 82 -18.29 -8.28 22.29
N ALA A 83 -17.19 -7.84 21.67
CA ALA A 83 -16.64 -8.52 20.52
C ALA A 83 -16.26 -9.97 20.88
N GLU A 84 -16.45 -10.89 19.96
CA GLU A 84 -16.04 -12.29 20.09
C GLU A 84 -14.66 -12.51 19.47
N ALA A 85 -14.31 -11.69 18.45
CA ALA A 85 -13.07 -11.78 17.72
C ALA A 85 -12.51 -10.41 17.35
N ILE A 86 -11.19 -10.35 17.15
CA ILE A 86 -10.51 -9.20 16.54
C ILE A 86 -9.88 -9.65 15.22
N HIS A 87 -10.23 -8.94 14.13
CA HIS A 87 -9.62 -9.10 12.83
C HIS A 87 -8.69 -7.92 12.54
N PRO A 88 -7.37 -8.15 12.42
CA PRO A 88 -6.41 -7.05 12.28
C PRO A 88 -6.27 -6.54 10.83
N GLY A 89 -6.78 -7.26 9.82
CA GLY A 89 -6.53 -6.96 8.42
C GLY A 89 -5.05 -7.14 8.03
N TYR A 90 -4.44 -6.07 7.54
CA TYR A 90 -2.99 -5.98 7.27
C TYR A 90 -2.43 -4.61 7.73
N GLY A 91 -1.12 -4.52 7.95
CA GLY A 91 -0.49 -3.34 8.56
C GLY A 91 -0.87 -3.18 10.04
N PHE A 92 -0.56 -2.03 10.62
CA PHE A 92 -0.82 -1.71 12.03
C PHE A 92 -0.47 -2.87 12.98
N LEU A 93 -1.46 -3.46 13.64
CA LEU A 93 -1.29 -4.53 14.63
C LEU A 93 -1.34 -5.95 14.04
N ALA A 94 -1.43 -6.10 12.71
CA ALA A 94 -1.61 -7.41 12.08
C ALA A 94 -0.40 -8.36 12.25
N GLU A 95 0.80 -7.82 12.49
CA GLU A 95 2.03 -8.57 12.72
C GLU A 95 2.58 -8.37 14.15
N ASP A 96 1.80 -7.79 15.05
CA ASP A 96 2.16 -7.57 16.46
C ASP A 96 1.81 -8.82 17.29
N ASP A 97 2.81 -9.62 17.60
CA ASP A 97 2.65 -10.86 18.37
C ASP A 97 2.28 -10.63 19.85
N ALA A 98 2.69 -9.49 20.42
CA ALA A 98 2.32 -9.13 21.78
C ALA A 98 0.84 -8.73 21.86
N PHE A 99 0.34 -7.97 20.87
CA PHE A 99 -1.09 -7.66 20.76
C PHE A 99 -1.93 -8.92 20.52
N ALA A 100 -1.49 -9.80 19.61
CA ALA A 100 -2.15 -11.08 19.39
C ALA A 100 -2.26 -11.92 20.67
N GLN A 101 -1.18 -11.95 21.48
CA GLN A 101 -1.20 -12.62 22.78
C GLN A 101 -2.19 -11.97 23.76
N ALA A 102 -2.22 -10.63 23.85
CA ALA A 102 -3.12 -9.90 24.72
C ALA A 102 -4.61 -10.16 24.36
N VAL A 103 -4.93 -10.25 23.06
CA VAL A 103 -6.27 -10.62 22.58
C VAL A 103 -6.67 -12.02 23.05
N ILE A 104 -5.77 -12.99 22.91
CA ILE A 104 -5.98 -14.39 23.35
C ILE A 104 -6.16 -14.46 24.87
N ASP A 105 -5.30 -13.75 25.62
CA ASP A 105 -5.35 -13.71 27.09
C ASP A 105 -6.63 -13.06 27.62
N ALA A 106 -7.23 -12.13 26.86
CA ALA A 106 -8.54 -11.56 27.14
C ALA A 106 -9.72 -12.51 26.82
N GLY A 107 -9.44 -13.71 26.29
CA GLY A 107 -10.45 -14.71 25.93
C GLY A 107 -11.16 -14.44 24.61
N LEU A 108 -10.61 -13.56 23.76
CA LEU A 108 -11.13 -13.25 22.44
C LEU A 108 -10.46 -14.11 21.36
N ILE A 109 -11.15 -14.33 20.25
CA ILE A 109 -10.58 -15.00 19.09
C ILE A 109 -9.68 -14.00 18.35
N TRP A 110 -8.39 -14.32 18.24
CA TRP A 110 -7.47 -13.63 17.34
C TRP A 110 -7.61 -14.18 15.92
N VAL A 111 -7.97 -13.34 14.94
CA VAL A 111 -8.10 -13.76 13.53
C VAL A 111 -6.74 -13.61 12.85
N GLY A 112 -5.89 -14.60 13.10
CA GLY A 112 -4.50 -14.64 12.63
C GLY A 112 -3.78 -15.87 13.19
N PRO A 113 -2.47 -16.02 12.89
CA PRO A 113 -1.66 -17.11 13.43
C PRO A 113 -1.38 -16.95 14.93
N SER A 114 -0.84 -18.00 15.53
CA SER A 114 -0.39 -17.91 16.93
C SER A 114 0.78 -16.92 17.07
N PRO A 115 0.94 -16.26 18.25
CA PRO A 115 2.06 -15.37 18.49
C PRO A 115 3.43 -16.05 18.29
N SER A 116 3.54 -17.35 18.57
CA SER A 116 4.77 -18.13 18.34
C SER A 116 5.08 -18.29 16.84
N ALA A 117 4.06 -18.53 16.00
CA ALA A 117 4.23 -18.61 14.55
C ALA A 117 4.57 -17.22 13.96
N MET A 118 3.96 -16.14 14.49
CA MET A 118 4.30 -14.77 14.10
C MET A 118 5.78 -14.46 14.38
N ARG A 119 6.28 -14.75 15.58
CA ARG A 119 7.71 -14.58 15.92
C ARG A 119 8.64 -15.42 15.04
N ALA A 120 8.25 -16.65 14.74
CA ALA A 120 9.08 -17.55 13.93
C ALA A 120 9.19 -17.14 12.46
N LEU A 121 8.19 -16.43 11.93
CA LEU A 121 8.08 -16.10 10.51
C LEU A 121 8.17 -14.59 10.22
N GLY A 122 7.87 -13.73 11.21
CA GLY A 122 7.84 -12.25 11.03
C GLY A 122 9.23 -11.61 11.08
N ASP A 123 10.15 -12.14 11.88
CA ASP A 123 11.52 -11.66 11.89
C ASP A 123 12.34 -12.33 10.78
N LYS A 124 13.07 -11.53 9.99
CA LYS A 124 13.80 -12.01 8.81
C LYS A 124 14.85 -13.08 9.12
N MET A 125 15.51 -12.97 10.27
CA MET A 125 16.57 -13.92 10.66
C MET A 125 15.96 -15.25 11.09
N THR A 126 14.91 -15.19 11.92
CA THR A 126 14.20 -16.38 12.36
C THR A 126 13.43 -17.06 11.23
N ALA A 127 12.84 -16.29 10.31
CA ALA A 127 12.16 -16.80 9.12
C ALA A 127 13.15 -17.54 8.20
N ARG A 128 14.33 -16.96 7.97
CA ARG A 128 15.40 -17.61 7.21
C ARG A 128 15.86 -18.93 7.84
N ALA A 129 16.15 -18.92 9.15
CA ALA A 129 16.54 -20.13 9.87
C ALA A 129 15.42 -21.18 9.88
N THR A 130 14.16 -20.74 9.90
CA THR A 130 13.00 -21.62 9.79
C THR A 130 12.90 -22.24 8.40
N ALA A 131 13.13 -21.45 7.34
CA ALA A 131 13.14 -21.94 5.95
C ALA A 131 14.26 -22.97 5.75
N GLU A 132 15.48 -22.71 6.20
CA GLU A 132 16.60 -23.65 6.12
C GLU A 132 16.29 -24.98 6.83
N ARG A 133 15.71 -24.93 8.04
CA ARG A 133 15.28 -26.12 8.79
C ARG A 133 14.16 -26.90 8.08
N ALA A 134 13.28 -26.19 7.40
CA ALA A 134 12.22 -26.78 6.59
C ALA A 134 12.70 -27.34 5.24
N GLY A 135 14.00 -27.15 4.91
CA GLY A 135 14.56 -27.56 3.62
C GLY A 135 14.12 -26.66 2.46
N VAL A 136 13.73 -25.42 2.74
CA VAL A 136 13.40 -24.40 1.75
C VAL A 136 14.57 -23.43 1.62
N ALA A 137 15.07 -23.24 0.41
CA ALA A 137 16.28 -22.48 0.16
C ALA A 137 16.04 -20.96 0.22
N PRO A 138 16.57 -20.22 1.21
CA PRO A 138 16.55 -18.76 1.17
C PRO A 138 17.61 -18.24 0.21
N VAL A 139 17.57 -16.93 -0.09
CA VAL A 139 18.66 -16.27 -0.84
C VAL A 139 19.98 -16.57 -0.15
N PRO A 140 21.06 -17.03 -0.85
CA PRO A 140 22.36 -17.28 -0.26
C PRO A 140 22.86 -16.10 0.57
N GLY A 141 23.32 -16.34 1.80
CA GLY A 141 23.74 -15.27 2.68
C GLY A 141 24.43 -15.77 3.95
N ILE A 142 25.02 -14.85 4.69
CA ILE A 142 25.61 -15.04 6.01
C ILE A 142 24.78 -14.28 7.03
N THR A 143 24.27 -14.99 8.01
CA THR A 143 23.42 -14.46 9.10
C THR A 143 24.22 -14.04 10.33
N ASP A 144 25.41 -14.57 10.49
CA ASP A 144 26.35 -14.10 11.51
C ASP A 144 26.87 -12.70 11.16
N SER A 145 27.22 -11.92 12.17
CA SER A 145 27.71 -10.56 11.95
C SER A 145 28.96 -10.55 11.08
N VAL A 146 28.87 -9.86 9.94
CA VAL A 146 29.97 -9.69 9.00
C VAL A 146 30.78 -8.47 9.40
N THR A 147 32.01 -8.71 9.85
CA THR A 147 32.91 -7.68 10.40
C THR A 147 34.16 -7.43 9.60
N SER A 148 34.29 -8.05 8.39
CA SER A 148 35.48 -7.84 7.57
C SER A 148 35.21 -8.01 6.07
N ALA A 149 35.93 -7.22 5.27
CA ALA A 149 35.88 -7.33 3.82
C ALA A 149 36.31 -8.72 3.31
N SER A 150 37.20 -9.41 4.01
CA SER A 150 37.69 -10.76 3.61
C SER A 150 36.57 -11.80 3.62
N VAL A 151 35.66 -11.75 4.60
CA VAL A 151 34.48 -12.62 4.67
C VAL A 151 33.55 -12.34 3.48
N VAL A 152 33.33 -11.06 3.16
CA VAL A 152 32.48 -10.66 2.03
C VAL A 152 33.09 -11.11 0.69
N LEU A 153 34.40 -10.95 0.50
CA LEU A 153 35.10 -11.40 -0.70
C LEU A 153 35.00 -12.93 -0.86
N ALA A 154 35.24 -13.69 0.23
CA ALA A 154 35.12 -15.15 0.19
C ALA A 154 33.69 -15.60 -0.18
N PHE A 155 32.68 -14.95 0.38
CA PHE A 155 31.27 -15.22 0.05
C PHE A 155 30.94 -14.86 -1.40
N ALA A 156 31.37 -13.69 -1.85
CA ALA A 156 31.13 -13.23 -3.22
C ALA A 156 31.78 -14.13 -4.28
N HIS A 157 32.99 -14.63 -3.99
CA HIS A 157 33.67 -15.57 -4.89
C HIS A 157 32.97 -16.94 -4.92
N ALA A 158 32.31 -17.35 -3.84
CA ALA A 158 31.57 -18.63 -3.77
C ALA A 158 30.17 -18.55 -4.41
N HIS A 159 29.47 -17.40 -4.28
CA HIS A 159 28.06 -17.26 -4.65
C HIS A 159 27.80 -16.27 -5.79
N GLY A 160 28.83 -15.57 -6.27
CA GLY A 160 28.75 -14.56 -7.31
C GLY A 160 28.38 -13.16 -6.83
N TYR A 161 28.74 -12.18 -7.65
CA TYR A 161 28.35 -10.78 -7.50
C TYR A 161 27.01 -10.47 -8.19
N PRO A 162 26.30 -9.38 -7.81
CA PRO A 162 26.56 -8.48 -6.68
C PRO A 162 26.22 -9.11 -5.33
N VAL A 163 26.80 -8.57 -4.26
CA VAL A 163 26.47 -8.93 -2.87
C VAL A 163 25.96 -7.70 -2.13
N ALA A 164 25.14 -7.90 -1.10
CA ALA A 164 24.53 -6.84 -0.35
C ALA A 164 24.73 -7.02 1.16
N PRO A 165 25.67 -6.31 1.79
CA PRO A 165 25.66 -6.13 3.22
C PRO A 165 24.43 -5.30 3.64
N LYS A 166 23.74 -5.77 4.69
CA LYS A 166 22.52 -5.18 5.24
C LYS A 166 22.67 -5.05 6.74
N ARG A 167 22.08 -4.02 7.32
CA ARG A 167 21.93 -3.97 8.77
C ARG A 167 20.90 -5.00 9.22
N ALA A 168 21.19 -5.75 10.28
CA ALA A 168 20.28 -6.76 10.82
C ALA A 168 18.98 -6.13 11.37
N ASP A 169 19.07 -4.89 11.89
CA ASP A 169 17.96 -4.09 12.40
C ASP A 169 17.26 -3.26 11.29
N GLY A 170 17.72 -3.33 10.04
CA GLY A 170 17.16 -2.60 8.91
C GLY A 170 15.93 -3.28 8.34
N GLY A 171 14.79 -2.57 8.33
CA GLY A 171 13.54 -3.00 7.69
C GLY A 171 13.36 -2.39 6.30
N GLY A 172 12.58 -3.07 5.43
CA GLY A 172 12.07 -2.48 4.18
C GLY A 172 13.08 -2.10 3.10
N GLY A 173 14.28 -2.73 3.09
CA GLY A 173 15.31 -2.44 2.08
C GLY A 173 16.29 -1.31 2.43
N ARG A 174 16.22 -0.77 3.64
CA ARG A 174 17.13 0.28 4.13
C ARG A 174 18.47 -0.28 4.60
N GLY A 175 19.50 0.55 4.45
CA GLY A 175 20.86 0.16 4.88
C GLY A 175 21.43 -0.98 4.04
N ILE A 176 20.91 -1.18 2.82
CA ILE A 176 21.45 -2.11 1.84
C ILE A 176 22.48 -1.36 0.99
N THR A 177 23.71 -1.83 1.00
CA THR A 177 24.73 -1.38 0.07
C THR A 177 24.98 -2.49 -0.94
N VAL A 178 24.75 -2.23 -2.22
CA VAL A 178 25.00 -3.21 -3.27
C VAL A 178 26.45 -3.07 -3.74
N LEU A 179 27.22 -4.17 -3.67
CA LEU A 179 28.62 -4.21 -4.03
C LEU A 179 28.79 -5.14 -5.24
N ALA A 180 29.25 -4.57 -6.36
CA ALA A 180 29.29 -5.25 -7.65
C ALA A 180 30.62 -5.98 -7.93
N ASN A 181 31.67 -5.69 -7.17
CA ASN A 181 33.01 -6.22 -7.39
C ASN A 181 33.91 -6.14 -6.14
N ASP A 182 35.09 -6.76 -6.22
CA ASP A 182 36.07 -6.81 -5.16
C ASP A 182 36.53 -5.42 -4.69
N ASP A 183 36.67 -4.46 -5.59
CA ASP A 183 37.18 -3.12 -5.26
C ASP A 183 36.16 -2.34 -4.43
N GLU A 184 34.88 -2.45 -4.76
CA GLU A 184 33.81 -1.86 -3.98
C GLU A 184 33.72 -2.48 -2.57
N VAL A 185 33.94 -3.81 -2.47
CA VAL A 185 34.00 -4.47 -1.15
C VAL A 185 35.13 -3.92 -0.30
N ARG A 186 36.33 -3.76 -0.88
CA ARG A 186 37.50 -3.22 -0.17
C ARG A 186 37.36 -1.76 0.21
N ALA A 187 36.61 -0.98 -0.57
CA ALA A 187 36.39 0.44 -0.34
C ALA A 187 35.27 0.75 0.67
N THR A 188 34.55 -0.26 1.16
CA THR A 188 33.37 -0.08 2.01
C THR A 188 33.76 0.08 3.50
N PRO A 189 33.58 1.27 4.14
CA PRO A 189 33.97 1.51 5.54
C PRO A 189 33.07 0.80 6.56
N ALA A 190 31.88 0.36 6.15
CA ALA A 190 30.85 -0.22 7.04
C ALA A 190 31.36 -1.46 7.81
N PHE A 191 32.31 -2.22 7.22
CA PHE A 191 32.87 -3.41 7.88
C PHE A 191 33.77 -3.07 9.06
N GLU A 192 34.51 -1.96 9.00
CA GLU A 192 35.33 -1.47 10.11
C GLU A 192 34.45 -0.96 11.26
N ALA A 193 33.35 -0.26 10.92
CA ALA A 193 32.37 0.18 11.90
C ALA A 193 31.68 -0.99 12.60
N ALA A 194 31.33 -2.05 11.87
CA ALA A 194 30.76 -3.28 12.44
C ALA A 194 31.77 -4.01 13.35
N ALA A 195 33.04 -4.08 12.95
CA ALA A 195 34.11 -4.68 13.76
C ALA A 195 34.34 -3.93 15.09
N SER A 196 34.05 -2.63 15.13
CA SER A 196 34.19 -1.76 16.31
C SER A 196 33.00 -1.80 17.26
N GLY A 197 32.05 -2.74 17.09
CA GLY A 197 30.86 -2.88 17.93
C GLY A 197 29.69 -1.95 17.50
N GLY A 198 29.71 -1.49 16.27
CA GLY A 198 28.59 -0.79 15.61
C GLY A 198 27.44 -1.74 15.28
N ALA A 199 26.68 -1.41 14.23
CA ALA A 199 25.53 -2.20 13.80
C ALA A 199 25.94 -3.61 13.33
N THR A 200 25.13 -4.62 13.68
CA THR A 200 25.27 -5.98 13.12
C THR A 200 24.97 -5.95 11.63
N LEU A 201 25.93 -6.38 10.80
CA LEU A 201 25.78 -6.53 9.36
C LEU A 201 25.59 -7.99 9.00
N ILE A 202 24.58 -8.28 8.20
CA ILE A 202 24.37 -9.55 7.52
C ILE A 202 24.73 -9.39 6.05
N LEU A 203 25.02 -10.47 5.36
CA LEU A 203 25.39 -10.48 3.96
C LEU A 203 24.47 -11.38 3.15
N GLU A 204 24.02 -10.92 2.00
CA GLU A 204 23.24 -11.73 1.06
C GLU A 204 23.74 -11.52 -0.38
N ARG A 205 23.54 -12.54 -1.22
CA ARG A 205 23.62 -12.36 -2.67
C ARG A 205 22.53 -11.39 -3.10
N PHE A 206 22.87 -10.39 -3.87
CA PHE A 206 21.88 -9.44 -4.41
C PHE A 206 21.36 -9.93 -5.76
N ILE A 207 20.07 -10.26 -5.80
CA ILE A 207 19.43 -10.76 -7.02
C ILE A 207 18.96 -9.54 -7.82
N THR A 208 19.68 -9.22 -8.91
CA THR A 208 19.43 -8.02 -9.73
C THR A 208 18.23 -8.15 -10.66
N ALA A 209 17.97 -9.36 -11.14
CA ALA A 209 16.92 -9.64 -12.12
C ALA A 209 16.11 -10.86 -11.64
N ALA A 210 15.06 -10.59 -10.91
CA ALA A 210 14.15 -11.62 -10.42
C ALA A 210 12.70 -11.18 -10.60
N ARG A 211 11.81 -12.17 -10.71
CA ARG A 211 10.39 -12.00 -10.49
C ARG A 211 10.09 -12.24 -9.03
N HIS A 212 9.08 -11.55 -8.53
CA HIS A 212 8.51 -11.79 -7.22
C HIS A 212 7.26 -12.65 -7.39
N VAL A 213 7.38 -13.93 -7.07
CA VAL A 213 6.27 -14.87 -7.12
C VAL A 213 5.90 -15.31 -5.71
N GLU A 214 4.63 -15.56 -5.46
CA GLU A 214 4.15 -15.89 -4.12
C GLU A 214 2.97 -16.87 -4.15
N THR A 215 2.72 -17.49 -3.01
CA THR A 215 1.59 -18.41 -2.81
C THR A 215 0.63 -17.86 -1.79
N GLN A 216 -0.67 -17.84 -2.09
CA GLN A 216 -1.73 -17.57 -1.14
C GLN A 216 -2.08 -18.88 -0.42
N CYS A 217 -1.66 -19.00 0.81
CA CYS A 217 -1.85 -20.20 1.61
C CYS A 217 -2.99 -20.05 2.61
N VAL A 218 -3.61 -21.17 2.96
CA VAL A 218 -4.51 -21.31 4.09
C VAL A 218 -4.29 -22.69 4.74
N ARG A 219 -4.27 -22.70 6.09
CA ARG A 219 -4.05 -23.93 6.87
C ARG A 219 -4.91 -23.89 8.13
N ASP A 220 -5.61 -25.01 8.42
CA ASP A 220 -6.40 -25.14 9.63
C ASP A 220 -5.63 -25.78 10.81
N ALA A 221 -6.26 -25.82 11.98
CA ALA A 221 -5.65 -26.36 13.20
C ALA A 221 -5.43 -27.89 13.15
N ARG A 222 -6.03 -28.61 12.19
CA ARG A 222 -5.86 -30.05 11.99
C ARG A 222 -4.78 -30.38 10.98
N GLY A 223 -4.21 -29.35 10.34
CA GLY A 223 -3.13 -29.49 9.36
C GLY A 223 -3.62 -29.63 7.92
N ALA A 224 -4.92 -29.48 7.64
CA ALA A 224 -5.38 -29.34 6.26
C ALA A 224 -4.81 -28.04 5.68
N PHE A 225 -4.19 -28.13 4.50
CA PHE A 225 -3.46 -27.05 3.84
C PHE A 225 -3.87 -26.95 2.37
N ALA A 226 -4.00 -25.72 1.91
CA ALA A 226 -4.22 -25.42 0.50
C ALA A 226 -3.45 -24.18 0.07
N VAL A 227 -2.99 -24.16 -1.18
CA VAL A 227 -2.60 -22.96 -1.90
C VAL A 227 -3.80 -22.53 -2.76
N VAL A 228 -4.38 -21.38 -2.44
CA VAL A 228 -5.57 -20.84 -3.12
C VAL A 228 -5.22 -20.41 -4.55
N SER A 229 -4.08 -19.78 -4.72
CA SER A 229 -3.46 -19.46 -6.01
C SER A 229 -2.00 -19.07 -5.83
N THR A 230 -1.25 -19.03 -6.91
CA THR A 230 0.00 -18.27 -7.00
C THR A 230 -0.30 -16.83 -7.43
N ARG A 231 0.59 -15.89 -7.09
CA ARG A 231 0.57 -14.52 -7.60
C ARG A 231 1.93 -14.12 -8.15
N ASP A 232 1.93 -13.21 -9.10
CA ASP A 232 3.09 -12.47 -9.52
C ASP A 232 2.96 -11.02 -9.05
N CYS A 233 3.93 -10.58 -8.26
CA CYS A 233 4.00 -9.25 -7.67
C CYS A 233 5.29 -8.53 -8.08
N THR A 234 5.77 -8.83 -9.26
CA THR A 234 7.04 -8.32 -9.78
C THR A 234 7.01 -6.82 -10.00
N LEU A 235 5.85 -6.25 -10.34
CA LEU A 235 5.73 -4.83 -10.61
C LEU A 235 5.65 -4.03 -9.30
N GLN A 236 6.80 -3.54 -8.88
CA GLN A 236 6.98 -2.83 -7.62
C GLN A 236 7.99 -1.68 -7.76
N ARG A 237 7.94 -0.76 -6.81
CA ARG A 237 8.92 0.31 -6.63
C ARG A 237 9.38 0.32 -5.18
N ARG A 238 10.68 0.28 -4.94
CA ARG A 238 11.27 0.24 -3.58
C ARG A 238 10.62 -0.81 -2.69
N ASN A 239 10.39 -2.02 -3.23
CA ASN A 239 9.70 -3.15 -2.60
C ASN A 239 8.21 -2.90 -2.27
N GLN A 240 7.60 -1.84 -2.79
CA GLN A 240 6.16 -1.60 -2.72
C GLN A 240 5.50 -2.06 -4.01
N LYS A 241 4.61 -3.03 -3.90
CA LYS A 241 3.86 -3.59 -5.02
C LYS A 241 2.91 -2.54 -5.60
N LEU A 242 2.76 -2.50 -6.92
CA LEU A 242 1.93 -1.54 -7.64
C LEU A 242 0.86 -2.22 -8.50
N LEU A 243 1.22 -3.35 -9.12
CA LEU A 243 0.32 -4.19 -9.89
C LEU A 243 0.63 -5.65 -9.60
N GLU A 244 -0.39 -6.42 -9.30
CA GLU A 244 -0.30 -7.84 -8.98
C GLU A 244 -1.24 -8.65 -9.87
N GLU A 245 -0.88 -9.91 -10.13
CA GLU A 245 -1.71 -10.80 -10.95
C GLU A 245 -1.77 -12.23 -10.40
N ALA A 246 -2.90 -12.90 -10.59
CA ALA A 246 -3.11 -14.30 -10.24
C ALA A 246 -3.84 -15.06 -11.39
N PRO A 247 -3.46 -16.33 -11.60
CA PRO A 247 -2.25 -16.98 -11.09
C PRO A 247 -0.98 -16.40 -11.72
N ALA A 248 0.20 -16.59 -11.11
CA ALA A 248 1.48 -16.13 -11.66
C ALA A 248 1.66 -16.66 -13.09
N PRO A 249 1.83 -15.78 -14.11
CA PRO A 249 1.91 -16.21 -15.49
C PRO A 249 3.30 -16.76 -15.83
N PHE A 250 3.40 -17.55 -16.89
CA PHE A 250 4.66 -18.00 -17.48
C PHE A 250 5.65 -18.60 -16.47
N LEU A 251 5.14 -19.42 -15.53
CA LEU A 251 5.99 -20.19 -14.63
C LEU A 251 6.67 -21.34 -15.37
N PRO A 252 7.95 -21.61 -15.12
CA PRO A 252 8.62 -22.82 -15.60
C PRO A 252 7.89 -24.10 -15.16
N ALA A 253 8.02 -25.16 -15.96
CA ALA A 253 7.43 -26.44 -15.64
C ALA A 253 7.95 -26.97 -14.29
N GLY A 254 7.04 -27.49 -13.44
CA GLY A 254 7.34 -28.02 -12.11
C GLY A 254 7.54 -26.97 -11.03
N LEU A 255 7.55 -25.68 -11.39
CA LEU A 255 7.77 -24.61 -10.40
C LEU A 255 6.53 -24.39 -9.52
N HIS A 256 5.34 -24.57 -10.09
CA HIS A 256 4.10 -24.49 -9.30
C HIS A 256 4.09 -25.50 -8.16
N GLU A 257 4.38 -26.76 -8.46
CA GLU A 257 4.43 -27.84 -7.48
C GLU A 257 5.50 -27.58 -6.40
N ARG A 258 6.64 -27.03 -6.81
CA ARG A 258 7.70 -26.65 -5.88
C ARG A 258 7.25 -25.51 -4.95
N LEU A 259 6.62 -24.46 -5.48
CA LEU A 259 6.05 -23.37 -4.68
C LEU A 259 5.05 -23.87 -3.64
N VAL A 260 4.15 -24.79 -4.03
CA VAL A 260 3.16 -25.39 -3.14
C VAL A 260 3.84 -26.20 -2.04
N GLU A 261 4.81 -27.04 -2.39
CA GLU A 261 5.49 -27.91 -1.42
C GLU A 261 6.40 -27.11 -0.47
N ASP A 262 7.15 -26.13 -0.97
CA ASP A 262 8.01 -25.28 -0.15
C ASP A 262 7.16 -24.46 0.84
N SER A 263 6.02 -23.91 0.40
CA SER A 263 5.09 -23.20 1.26
C SER A 263 4.48 -24.10 2.34
N ARG A 264 4.12 -25.35 1.98
CA ARG A 264 3.62 -26.31 2.95
C ARG A 264 4.64 -26.64 4.02
N ARG A 265 5.88 -26.93 3.64
CA ARG A 265 6.96 -27.24 4.60
C ARG A 265 7.22 -26.08 5.58
N LEU A 266 7.23 -24.84 5.05
CA LEU A 266 7.38 -23.65 5.88
C LEU A 266 6.28 -23.55 6.94
N LEU A 267 5.01 -23.62 6.52
CA LEU A 267 3.88 -23.44 7.43
C LEU A 267 3.67 -24.62 8.38
N ASP A 268 3.95 -25.85 7.93
CA ASP A 268 3.93 -27.03 8.78
C ASP A 268 5.00 -26.99 9.87
N SER A 269 6.21 -26.46 9.56
CA SER A 269 7.34 -26.39 10.50
C SER A 269 7.06 -25.56 11.75
N VAL A 270 6.12 -24.62 11.68
CA VAL A 270 5.71 -23.75 12.79
C VAL A 270 4.29 -24.02 13.29
N GLY A 271 3.61 -25.05 12.77
CA GLY A 271 2.23 -25.35 13.12
C GLY A 271 1.28 -24.17 12.81
N TYR A 272 1.50 -23.50 11.67
CA TYR A 272 0.73 -22.33 11.27
C TYR A 272 -0.77 -22.62 11.19
N VAL A 273 -1.61 -21.67 11.64
CA VAL A 273 -3.06 -21.72 11.49
C VAL A 273 -3.53 -20.35 11.00
N GLY A 274 -4.29 -20.33 9.91
CA GLY A 274 -4.79 -19.10 9.30
C GLY A 274 -4.42 -18.98 7.84
N VAL A 275 -4.50 -17.74 7.34
CA VAL A 275 -4.11 -17.34 5.98
C VAL A 275 -2.71 -16.77 6.03
N ALA A 276 -1.85 -17.14 5.10
CA ALA A 276 -0.49 -16.63 4.95
C ALA A 276 -0.14 -16.44 3.47
N THR A 277 0.89 -15.64 3.24
CA THR A 277 1.55 -15.57 1.93
C THR A 277 3.02 -15.94 2.10
N CYS A 278 3.48 -16.92 1.31
CA CYS A 278 4.90 -17.24 1.19
C CYS A 278 5.45 -16.58 -0.08
N GLU A 279 6.45 -15.75 0.09
CA GLU A 279 7.06 -14.95 -0.98
C GLU A 279 8.40 -15.55 -1.42
N PHE A 280 8.63 -15.53 -2.73
CA PHE A 280 9.82 -16.10 -3.36
C PHE A 280 10.36 -15.18 -4.47
N LEU A 281 11.67 -15.24 -4.67
CA LEU A 281 12.34 -14.67 -5.83
C LEU A 281 12.62 -15.76 -6.85
N LEU A 282 12.14 -15.56 -8.07
CA LEU A 282 12.40 -16.43 -9.23
C LEU A 282 13.38 -15.74 -10.15
N THR A 283 14.60 -16.28 -10.29
CA THR A 283 15.63 -15.73 -11.17
C THR A 283 15.41 -16.08 -12.62
N SER A 284 16.14 -15.42 -13.52
CA SER A 284 16.15 -15.74 -14.96
C SER A 284 16.76 -17.11 -15.29
N GLN A 285 17.43 -17.77 -14.34
CA GLN A 285 17.95 -19.13 -14.44
C GLN A 285 17.02 -20.19 -13.82
N ASP A 286 15.77 -19.82 -13.49
CA ASP A 286 14.78 -20.66 -12.84
C ASP A 286 15.17 -21.10 -11.40
N GLU A 287 16.09 -20.37 -10.76
CA GLU A 287 16.38 -20.54 -9.35
C GLU A 287 15.26 -19.92 -8.53
N LEU A 288 14.74 -20.67 -7.57
CA LEU A 288 13.70 -20.21 -6.64
C LEU A 288 14.32 -20.04 -5.25
N TYR A 289 14.21 -18.85 -4.71
CA TYR A 289 14.67 -18.50 -3.37
C TYR A 289 13.53 -18.00 -2.49
N PHE A 290 13.43 -18.53 -1.29
CA PHE A 290 12.52 -18.02 -0.25
C PHE A 290 12.94 -16.59 0.15
N LEU A 291 11.95 -15.71 0.22
CA LEU A 291 12.12 -14.31 0.63
C LEU A 291 11.61 -14.07 2.04
N GLU A 292 10.31 -14.25 2.24
CA GLU A 292 9.65 -14.07 3.55
C GLU A 292 8.28 -14.76 3.59
N VAL A 293 7.70 -14.85 4.79
CA VAL A 293 6.29 -15.18 4.99
C VAL A 293 5.60 -13.96 5.60
N ASN A 294 4.47 -13.57 5.01
CA ASN A 294 3.59 -12.59 5.63
C ASN A 294 2.50 -13.36 6.41
N PRO A 295 2.56 -13.34 7.76
CA PRO A 295 1.68 -14.16 8.61
C PRO A 295 0.31 -13.46 8.82
N ARG A 296 -0.29 -12.99 7.76
CA ARG A 296 -1.54 -12.22 7.71
C ARG A 296 -2.18 -12.25 6.32
N LEU A 297 -3.32 -11.59 6.20
CA LEU A 297 -3.90 -11.27 4.90
C LEU A 297 -3.00 -10.28 4.15
N GLN A 298 -2.88 -10.42 2.84
CA GLN A 298 -2.14 -9.51 1.96
C GLN A 298 -3.07 -8.47 1.32
N VAL A 299 -2.51 -7.34 0.87
CA VAL A 299 -3.25 -6.31 0.12
C VAL A 299 -3.89 -6.94 -1.12
N GLU A 300 -3.09 -7.67 -1.86
CA GLU A 300 -3.40 -8.31 -3.15
C GLU A 300 -4.16 -9.66 -3.03
N HIS A 301 -4.73 -9.97 -1.85
CA HIS A 301 -5.54 -11.17 -1.66
C HIS A 301 -6.71 -11.28 -2.64
N CYS A 302 -7.21 -10.14 -3.10
CA CYS A 302 -8.38 -10.03 -3.95
C CYS A 302 -8.22 -10.79 -5.27
N VAL A 303 -7.04 -10.76 -5.92
CA VAL A 303 -6.83 -11.48 -7.18
C VAL A 303 -6.90 -13.00 -6.98
N SER A 304 -6.47 -13.51 -5.82
CA SER A 304 -6.59 -14.92 -5.46
C SER A 304 -8.04 -15.32 -5.23
N GLU A 305 -8.83 -14.47 -4.56
CA GLU A 305 -10.27 -14.67 -4.35
C GLU A 305 -11.01 -14.77 -5.68
N GLU A 306 -10.72 -13.83 -6.60
CA GLU A 306 -11.40 -13.75 -7.90
C GLU A 306 -11.14 -14.98 -8.77
N VAL A 307 -9.94 -15.53 -8.79
CA VAL A 307 -9.63 -16.70 -9.62
C VAL A 307 -10.08 -18.02 -8.98
N ALA A 308 -10.11 -18.12 -7.65
CA ALA A 308 -10.52 -19.31 -6.94
C ALA A 308 -12.02 -19.33 -6.56
N GLY A 309 -12.67 -18.15 -6.57
CA GLY A 309 -14.07 -18.02 -6.17
C GLY A 309 -14.29 -18.29 -4.67
N VAL A 310 -13.36 -17.84 -3.82
CA VAL A 310 -13.42 -17.95 -2.36
C VAL A 310 -13.36 -16.58 -1.70
N ASP A 311 -13.85 -16.46 -0.47
CA ASP A 311 -13.65 -15.33 0.40
C ASP A 311 -12.60 -15.68 1.45
N LEU A 312 -11.40 -15.06 1.36
CA LEU A 312 -10.29 -15.34 2.27
C LEU A 312 -10.54 -14.82 3.68
N VAL A 313 -11.31 -13.74 3.84
CA VAL A 313 -11.72 -13.23 5.14
C VAL A 313 -12.68 -14.20 5.83
N ASP A 314 -13.63 -14.79 5.08
CA ASP A 314 -14.49 -15.86 5.60
C ASP A 314 -13.67 -17.08 6.04
N LEU A 315 -12.70 -17.52 5.21
CA LEU A 315 -11.80 -18.62 5.58
C LEU A 315 -10.97 -18.29 6.84
N GLN A 316 -10.51 -17.04 7.00
CA GLN A 316 -9.81 -16.62 8.22
C GLN A 316 -10.71 -16.73 9.45
N LEU A 317 -11.93 -16.21 9.38
CA LEU A 317 -12.90 -16.28 10.48
C LEU A 317 -13.28 -17.74 10.82
N LEU A 318 -13.44 -18.58 9.81
CA LEU A 318 -13.74 -20.00 10.00
C LEU A 318 -12.60 -20.72 10.73
N VAL A 319 -11.37 -20.59 10.21
CA VAL A 319 -10.21 -21.30 10.73
C VAL A 319 -9.81 -20.79 12.11
N ALA A 320 -9.90 -19.47 12.36
CA ALA A 320 -9.64 -18.88 13.67
C ALA A 320 -10.62 -19.37 14.75
N ALA A 321 -11.86 -19.68 14.35
CA ALA A 321 -12.85 -20.29 15.24
C ALA A 321 -12.66 -21.82 15.42
N GLY A 322 -11.59 -22.41 14.89
CA GLY A 322 -11.30 -23.85 14.95
C GLY A 322 -12.08 -24.69 13.95
N GLY A 323 -12.63 -24.09 12.90
CA GLY A 323 -13.31 -24.78 11.81
C GLY A 323 -12.35 -25.48 10.85
N ASP A 324 -12.87 -26.49 10.17
CA ASP A 324 -12.13 -27.24 9.15
C ASP A 324 -12.04 -26.45 7.85
N LEU A 325 -10.87 -26.49 7.21
CA LEU A 325 -10.69 -25.92 5.88
C LEU A 325 -11.53 -26.68 4.84
N PRO A 326 -12.49 -26.02 4.16
CA PRO A 326 -13.22 -26.66 3.08
C PRO A 326 -12.30 -26.89 1.86
N PRO A 327 -12.65 -27.78 0.94
CA PRO A 327 -11.94 -27.91 -0.33
C PRO A 327 -11.88 -26.58 -1.06
N VAL A 328 -10.68 -26.14 -1.42
CA VAL A 328 -10.44 -24.91 -2.20
C VAL A 328 -10.52 -25.26 -3.68
N PRO A 329 -11.35 -24.54 -4.48
CA PRO A 329 -11.42 -24.76 -5.91
C PRO A 329 -10.12 -24.42 -6.64
N GLU A 330 -9.84 -25.12 -7.73
CA GLU A 330 -8.74 -24.78 -8.63
C GLU A 330 -8.97 -23.39 -9.27
N PRO A 331 -7.93 -22.55 -9.36
CA PRO A 331 -8.02 -21.24 -9.99
C PRO A 331 -8.52 -21.31 -11.44
N ARG A 332 -9.39 -20.36 -11.82
CA ARG A 332 -9.95 -20.24 -13.18
C ARG A 332 -9.83 -18.82 -13.70
N GLY A 333 -9.40 -18.69 -14.96
CA GLY A 333 -9.22 -17.39 -15.57
C GLY A 333 -7.95 -16.70 -15.08
N HIS A 334 -8.00 -15.38 -15.04
CA HIS A 334 -6.87 -14.53 -14.63
C HIS A 334 -7.38 -13.22 -14.03
N SER A 335 -6.77 -12.76 -12.97
CA SER A 335 -7.12 -11.52 -12.30
C SER A 335 -5.89 -10.62 -12.13
N LEU A 336 -6.10 -9.31 -12.31
CA LEU A 336 -5.12 -8.25 -12.08
C LEU A 336 -5.65 -7.33 -10.98
N GLU A 337 -4.79 -6.92 -10.07
CA GLU A 337 -5.05 -5.82 -9.14
C GLU A 337 -4.20 -4.62 -9.53
N LEU A 338 -4.83 -3.45 -9.61
CA LEU A 338 -4.17 -2.17 -9.84
C LEU A 338 -4.34 -1.36 -8.56
N ARG A 339 -3.25 -1.07 -7.86
CA ARG A 339 -3.30 -0.18 -6.69
C ARG A 339 -3.41 1.26 -7.18
N ILE A 340 -4.49 1.92 -6.81
CA ILE A 340 -4.70 3.33 -7.13
C ILE A 340 -4.27 4.16 -5.93
N THR A 341 -3.08 4.75 -6.05
CA THR A 341 -2.45 5.57 -5.00
C THR A 341 -2.48 7.05 -5.39
N CYS A 342 -2.55 7.93 -4.36
CA CYS A 342 -2.38 9.37 -4.53
C CYS A 342 -0.90 9.70 -4.70
N GLU A 343 -0.34 9.38 -5.86
CA GLU A 343 1.05 9.58 -6.21
C GLU A 343 1.18 10.01 -7.67
N ASP A 344 2.11 10.92 -7.96
CA ASP A 344 2.38 11.40 -9.30
C ASP A 344 3.47 10.56 -9.98
N ALA A 345 3.07 9.74 -10.94
CA ALA A 345 3.98 8.86 -11.65
C ALA A 345 5.01 9.62 -12.52
N THR A 346 4.66 10.81 -13.01
CA THR A 346 5.57 11.65 -13.82
C THR A 346 6.67 12.29 -12.96
N GLN A 347 6.38 12.49 -11.67
CA GLN A 347 7.32 12.99 -10.68
C GLN A 347 7.93 11.87 -9.80
N GLY A 348 8.06 10.67 -10.35
CA GLY A 348 8.67 9.54 -9.66
C GLY A 348 7.86 9.02 -8.49
N LEU A 349 6.53 9.05 -8.58
CA LEU A 349 5.59 8.66 -7.54
C LEU A 349 5.70 9.55 -6.28
N ALA A 350 5.80 10.86 -6.49
CA ALA A 350 5.69 11.83 -5.41
C ALA A 350 4.26 11.83 -4.83
N PRO A 351 4.10 11.88 -3.49
CA PRO A 351 2.77 11.92 -2.87
C PRO A 351 1.96 13.15 -3.30
N SER A 352 0.67 12.96 -3.52
CA SER A 352 -0.31 14.01 -3.83
C SER A 352 -1.35 14.08 -2.73
N THR A 353 -1.66 15.27 -2.25
CA THR A 353 -2.67 15.54 -1.23
C THR A 353 -3.73 16.49 -1.76
N GLY A 354 -4.91 16.52 -1.16
CA GLY A 354 -5.99 17.42 -1.59
C GLY A 354 -7.37 16.83 -1.36
N THR A 355 -8.39 17.49 -1.89
CA THR A 355 -9.78 17.02 -1.78
C THR A 355 -10.18 16.34 -3.09
N ILE A 356 -10.74 15.13 -3.00
CA ILE A 356 -11.33 14.42 -4.14
C ILE A 356 -12.60 15.17 -4.58
N THR A 357 -12.47 16.02 -5.61
CA THR A 357 -13.59 16.85 -6.08
C THR A 357 -14.55 16.08 -6.97
N ARG A 358 -14.05 15.04 -7.64
CA ARG A 358 -14.85 14.12 -8.45
C ARG A 358 -14.27 12.73 -8.39
N LEU A 359 -15.15 11.73 -8.19
CA LEU A 359 -14.78 10.33 -8.17
C LEU A 359 -15.75 9.51 -9.00
N ARG A 360 -15.22 8.71 -9.92
CA ARG A 360 -15.99 7.68 -10.62
C ARG A 360 -15.12 6.45 -10.80
N TRP A 361 -15.47 5.39 -10.12
CA TRP A 361 -14.87 4.09 -10.31
C TRP A 361 -15.44 3.40 -11.57
N PRO A 362 -14.64 2.55 -12.23
CA PRO A 362 -15.09 1.75 -13.37
C PRO A 362 -16.10 0.69 -12.92
N ALA A 363 -16.90 0.19 -13.86
CA ALA A 363 -17.89 -0.84 -13.62
C ALA A 363 -17.97 -1.84 -14.78
N GLY A 364 -18.85 -2.83 -14.64
CA GLY A 364 -19.14 -3.82 -15.67
C GLY A 364 -18.47 -5.17 -15.44
N PRO A 365 -18.57 -6.10 -16.41
CA PRO A 365 -18.13 -7.49 -16.20
C PRO A 365 -16.65 -7.61 -15.82
N GLY A 366 -16.39 -8.38 -14.74
CA GLY A 366 -15.05 -8.66 -14.25
C GLY A 366 -14.35 -7.44 -13.63
N ILE A 367 -15.10 -6.47 -13.09
CA ILE A 367 -14.56 -5.33 -12.34
C ILE A 367 -15.05 -5.45 -10.89
N ARG A 368 -14.12 -5.45 -9.96
CA ARG A 368 -14.32 -5.30 -8.53
C ARG A 368 -13.56 -4.08 -8.04
N ILE A 369 -14.15 -3.30 -7.15
CA ILE A 369 -13.52 -2.13 -6.54
C ILE A 369 -13.53 -2.29 -5.03
N ASP A 370 -12.34 -2.33 -4.45
CA ASP A 370 -12.15 -2.23 -3.01
C ASP A 370 -11.60 -0.82 -2.72
N SER A 371 -12.46 0.09 -2.26
CA SER A 371 -12.14 1.52 -2.07
C SER A 371 -12.36 1.93 -0.63
N GLY A 372 -11.42 2.70 -0.09
CA GLY A 372 -11.52 3.32 1.23
C GLY A 372 -12.00 4.78 1.19
N VAL A 373 -12.32 5.31 0.01
CA VAL A 373 -12.62 6.74 -0.17
C VAL A 373 -13.87 6.97 -1.00
N THR A 374 -14.47 8.16 -0.83
CA THR A 374 -15.58 8.69 -1.58
C THR A 374 -15.29 10.09 -2.13
N GLN A 375 -16.18 10.60 -2.98
CA GLN A 375 -16.09 11.99 -3.44
C GLN A 375 -16.32 12.95 -2.26
N GLY A 376 -15.44 13.92 -2.11
CA GLY A 376 -15.44 14.90 -1.02
C GLY A 376 -14.40 14.63 0.05
N ASP A 377 -13.82 13.42 0.10
CA ASP A 377 -12.78 13.07 1.07
C ASP A 377 -11.51 13.91 0.86
N VAL A 378 -10.86 14.21 1.98
CA VAL A 378 -9.59 14.93 2.01
C VAL A 378 -8.45 13.95 2.22
N ILE A 379 -7.57 13.85 1.23
CA ILE A 379 -6.38 13.01 1.32
C ILE A 379 -5.27 13.81 1.98
N THR A 380 -4.79 13.27 3.08
CA THR A 380 -3.73 13.84 3.91
C THR A 380 -2.51 12.93 3.93
N PRO A 381 -1.33 13.41 4.32
CA PRO A 381 -0.14 12.58 4.43
C PRO A 381 -0.09 11.71 5.70
N VAL A 382 -1.17 11.68 6.50
CA VAL A 382 -1.22 10.96 7.79
C VAL A 382 -1.22 9.44 7.61
N PHE A 383 -1.80 8.95 6.51
CA PHE A 383 -1.92 7.52 6.20
C PHE A 383 -1.24 7.18 4.87
N ASP A 384 -1.25 5.90 4.51
CA ASP A 384 -0.75 5.47 3.21
C ASP A 384 -1.54 6.13 2.05
N PRO A 385 -0.93 6.28 0.85
CA PRO A 385 -1.56 6.99 -0.27
C PRO A 385 -2.60 6.16 -1.01
N MET A 386 -2.89 4.92 -0.61
CA MET A 386 -3.77 4.03 -1.35
C MET A 386 -5.24 4.42 -1.19
N LEU A 387 -5.89 4.77 -2.30
CA LEU A 387 -7.32 5.12 -2.35
C LEU A 387 -8.19 3.89 -2.56
N ALA A 388 -7.77 3.02 -3.46
CA ALA A 388 -8.54 1.86 -3.86
C ALA A 388 -7.68 0.82 -4.59
N LYS A 389 -8.23 -0.38 -4.72
CA LYS A 389 -7.77 -1.44 -5.60
C LYS A 389 -8.80 -1.64 -6.71
N ILE A 390 -8.37 -1.55 -7.96
CA ILE A 390 -9.18 -1.95 -9.12
C ILE A 390 -8.79 -3.38 -9.45
N VAL A 391 -9.66 -4.32 -9.16
CA VAL A 391 -9.44 -5.75 -9.42
C VAL A 391 -10.19 -6.14 -10.69
N VAL A 392 -9.47 -6.72 -11.64
CA VAL A 392 -9.99 -6.96 -12.99
C VAL A 392 -9.80 -8.42 -13.38
N THR A 393 -10.91 -9.13 -13.57
CA THR A 393 -10.91 -10.57 -13.86
C THR A 393 -11.36 -10.88 -15.28
N GLY A 394 -10.67 -11.78 -15.95
CA GLY A 394 -10.97 -12.29 -17.28
C GLY A 394 -10.90 -13.81 -17.37
N ALA A 395 -11.46 -14.39 -18.43
CA ALA A 395 -11.31 -15.81 -18.70
C ALA A 395 -9.89 -16.20 -19.15
N SER A 396 -9.07 -15.19 -19.51
CA SER A 396 -7.66 -15.33 -19.82
C SER A 396 -6.91 -14.05 -19.41
N ARG A 397 -5.59 -14.13 -19.30
CA ARG A 397 -4.71 -12.98 -19.01
C ARG A 397 -4.93 -11.84 -20.00
N ASP A 398 -4.95 -12.12 -21.30
CA ASP A 398 -5.19 -11.12 -22.33
C ASP A 398 -6.54 -10.41 -22.17
N GLN A 399 -7.57 -11.15 -21.76
CA GLN A 399 -8.88 -10.54 -21.49
C GLN A 399 -8.84 -9.67 -20.25
N ALA A 400 -8.16 -10.08 -19.18
CA ALA A 400 -7.97 -9.29 -17.97
C ALA A 400 -7.20 -7.99 -18.29
N ILE A 401 -6.12 -8.05 -19.06
CA ILE A 401 -5.35 -6.87 -19.50
C ILE A 401 -6.24 -5.90 -20.32
N ARG A 402 -7.02 -6.40 -21.29
CA ARG A 402 -7.92 -5.52 -22.06
C ARG A 402 -8.99 -4.89 -21.19
N ARG A 403 -9.52 -5.61 -20.21
CA ARG A 403 -10.49 -5.08 -19.23
C ARG A 403 -9.84 -4.07 -18.30
N ALA A 404 -8.61 -4.29 -17.85
CA ALA A 404 -7.85 -3.35 -17.02
C ALA A 404 -7.64 -2.01 -17.74
N ARG A 405 -7.23 -2.05 -19.02
CA ARG A 405 -7.12 -0.84 -19.85
C ARG A 405 -8.45 -0.10 -20.01
N ARG A 406 -9.56 -0.82 -20.18
CA ARG A 406 -10.89 -0.22 -20.21
C ARG A 406 -11.26 0.38 -18.85
N ALA A 407 -11.00 -0.33 -17.77
CA ALA A 407 -11.29 0.13 -16.41
C ALA A 407 -10.54 1.44 -16.08
N LEU A 408 -9.26 1.52 -16.42
CA LEU A 408 -8.48 2.76 -16.25
C LEU A 408 -9.08 3.92 -17.07
N ALA A 409 -9.45 3.69 -18.32
CA ALA A 409 -10.07 4.72 -19.17
C ALA A 409 -11.44 5.21 -18.65
N GLU A 410 -12.16 4.41 -17.87
CA GLU A 410 -13.42 4.76 -17.22
C GLU A 410 -13.21 5.42 -15.84
N THR A 411 -12.05 5.26 -15.23
CA THR A 411 -11.71 5.81 -13.92
C THR A 411 -11.57 7.34 -14.01
N VAL A 412 -12.20 8.04 -13.08
CA VAL A 412 -12.08 9.50 -12.95
C VAL A 412 -11.81 9.83 -11.49
N VAL A 413 -10.68 10.46 -11.24
CA VAL A 413 -10.30 11.03 -9.94
C VAL A 413 -9.81 12.45 -10.20
N GLU A 414 -10.50 13.46 -9.65
CA GLU A 414 -10.13 14.87 -9.79
C GLU A 414 -9.93 15.49 -8.41
N GLY A 415 -9.03 16.45 -8.32
CA GLY A 415 -8.68 17.16 -7.08
C GLY A 415 -7.41 16.64 -6.41
N VAL A 416 -6.97 15.44 -6.77
CA VAL A 416 -5.70 14.82 -6.39
C VAL A 416 -5.09 14.13 -7.61
N THR A 417 -3.77 13.99 -7.64
CA THR A 417 -3.08 13.21 -8.68
C THR A 417 -3.00 11.76 -8.26
N VAL A 418 -3.25 10.83 -9.18
CA VAL A 418 -3.21 9.38 -8.95
C VAL A 418 -2.33 8.67 -9.98
N CYS A 419 -1.78 7.52 -9.60
CA CYS A 419 -0.79 6.76 -10.37
C CYS A 419 -1.33 6.05 -11.64
N THR A 420 -2.55 6.37 -12.12
CA THR A 420 -3.18 5.68 -13.26
C THR A 420 -2.35 5.70 -14.54
N ALA A 421 -1.58 6.77 -14.79
CA ALA A 421 -0.68 6.89 -15.95
C ALA A 421 0.39 5.78 -15.97
N LEU A 422 0.91 5.39 -14.80
CA LEU A 422 1.86 4.28 -14.69
C LEU A 422 1.21 2.95 -15.11
N HIS A 423 0.03 2.66 -14.60
CA HIS A 423 -0.70 1.44 -14.96
C HIS A 423 -1.06 1.39 -16.45
N GLU A 424 -1.48 2.52 -17.03
CA GLU A 424 -1.75 2.62 -18.47
C GLU A 424 -0.52 2.35 -19.31
N HIS A 425 0.63 2.87 -18.88
CA HIS A 425 1.91 2.63 -19.57
C HIS A 425 2.29 1.15 -19.50
N VAL A 426 2.29 0.55 -18.30
CA VAL A 426 2.64 -0.86 -18.06
C VAL A 426 1.76 -1.80 -18.89
N LEU A 427 0.44 -1.60 -18.89
CA LEU A 427 -0.51 -2.47 -19.60
C LEU A 427 -0.41 -2.39 -21.14
N ARG A 428 0.46 -1.52 -21.70
CA ARG A 428 0.74 -1.41 -23.13
C ARG A 428 2.09 -1.99 -23.54
N ARG A 429 2.96 -2.30 -22.55
CA ARG A 429 4.31 -2.77 -22.79
C ARG A 429 4.31 -4.26 -23.10
N GLU A 430 5.02 -4.65 -24.17
CA GLU A 430 5.15 -6.05 -24.58
C GLU A 430 5.85 -6.90 -23.52
N GLU A 431 6.81 -6.31 -22.81
CA GLU A 431 7.57 -6.95 -21.73
C GLU A 431 6.66 -7.44 -20.58
N PHE A 432 5.54 -6.75 -20.36
CA PHE A 432 4.53 -7.18 -19.39
C PHE A 432 3.42 -7.99 -20.05
N THR A 433 2.92 -7.59 -21.22
CA THR A 433 1.69 -8.17 -21.78
C THR A 433 1.90 -9.55 -22.39
N GLY A 434 3.11 -9.87 -22.85
CA GLY A 434 3.44 -11.15 -23.46
C GLY A 434 4.68 -11.81 -22.85
N PRO A 435 4.96 -13.07 -23.20
CA PRO A 435 6.22 -13.72 -22.84
C PRO A 435 7.37 -13.20 -23.70
N ASP A 436 8.58 -13.22 -23.12
CA ASP A 436 9.82 -13.03 -23.88
C ASP A 436 10.13 -14.21 -24.82
N ALA A 437 11.26 -14.15 -25.54
CA ALA A 437 11.70 -15.21 -26.45
C ALA A 437 11.98 -16.56 -25.73
N ALA A 438 12.14 -16.56 -24.41
CA ALA A 438 12.33 -17.75 -23.60
C ALA A 438 11.01 -18.26 -22.97
N GLY A 439 9.88 -17.64 -23.28
CA GLY A 439 8.57 -18.00 -22.75
C GLY A 439 8.33 -17.51 -21.31
N ARG A 440 9.07 -16.48 -20.85
CA ARG A 440 9.01 -15.92 -19.49
C ARG A 440 8.44 -14.53 -19.51
N LEU A 441 7.94 -14.07 -18.36
CA LEU A 441 7.56 -12.67 -18.18
C LEU A 441 8.82 -11.78 -18.29
N GLY A 442 8.79 -10.78 -19.16
CA GLY A 442 9.94 -9.93 -19.50
C GLY A 442 10.28 -8.84 -18.50
N VAL A 443 9.57 -8.76 -17.36
CA VAL A 443 9.76 -7.75 -16.33
C VAL A 443 10.46 -8.31 -15.09
N THR A 444 11.13 -7.43 -14.34
CA THR A 444 11.82 -7.76 -13.09
C THR A 444 11.36 -6.81 -11.97
N THR A 445 11.70 -7.14 -10.72
CA THR A 445 11.35 -6.31 -9.54
C THR A 445 11.89 -4.88 -9.60
N ARG A 446 12.85 -4.59 -10.47
CA ARG A 446 13.42 -3.25 -10.69
C ARG A 446 12.94 -2.55 -11.96
N TRP A 447 12.15 -3.23 -12.79
CA TRP A 447 11.75 -2.72 -14.09
C TRP A 447 11.02 -1.38 -14.06
N ILE A 448 10.17 -1.16 -13.07
CA ILE A 448 9.49 0.13 -12.89
C ILE A 448 10.50 1.27 -12.70
N GLU A 449 11.53 1.06 -11.86
CA GLU A 449 12.53 2.08 -11.53
C GLU A 449 13.52 2.31 -12.68
N THR A 450 13.88 1.26 -13.42
CA THR A 450 14.95 1.32 -14.42
C THR A 450 14.47 1.61 -15.83
N ASP A 451 13.18 1.52 -16.12
CA ASP A 451 12.61 1.71 -17.46
C ASP A 451 11.34 2.56 -17.46
N VAL A 452 10.34 2.23 -16.63
CA VAL A 452 9.01 2.83 -16.76
C VAL A 452 8.99 4.29 -16.32
N LEU A 453 9.56 4.61 -15.16
CA LEU A 453 9.50 5.96 -14.59
C LEU A 453 10.26 6.98 -15.45
N ASP A 454 11.40 6.61 -16.01
CA ASP A 454 12.18 7.51 -16.87
C ASP A 454 11.42 7.85 -18.15
N ARG A 455 10.77 6.86 -18.76
CA ARG A 455 9.94 7.08 -19.95
C ARG A 455 8.68 7.91 -19.68
N LEU A 456 8.09 7.80 -18.49
CA LEU A 456 6.96 8.63 -18.11
C LEU A 456 7.36 10.09 -17.96
N ARG A 457 8.54 10.38 -17.41
CA ARG A 457 9.10 11.74 -17.33
C ARG A 457 9.38 12.33 -18.72
N GLU A 458 10.02 11.56 -19.61
CA GLU A 458 10.30 12.00 -20.98
C GLU A 458 9.04 12.37 -21.77
N HIS A 459 7.91 11.67 -21.52
CA HIS A 459 6.64 11.96 -22.17
C HIS A 459 5.98 13.23 -21.63
N ASP A 460 6.15 13.55 -20.36
CA ASP A 460 5.64 14.77 -19.75
C ASP A 460 6.42 16.00 -20.25
N ASP A 461 7.75 15.90 -20.30
CA ASP A 461 8.63 16.93 -20.87
C ASP A 461 8.34 17.20 -22.36
N ALA A 462 7.99 16.16 -23.13
CA ALA A 462 7.63 16.28 -24.55
C ALA A 462 6.22 16.89 -24.75
N SER A 463 5.39 16.91 -23.72
CA SER A 463 4.04 17.48 -23.73
C SER A 463 3.99 18.94 -23.27
N GLU A 464 5.13 19.60 -23.04
CA GLU A 464 5.16 21.05 -22.78
C GLU A 464 4.58 21.81 -23.97
N ALA A 465 3.30 22.14 -23.83
CA ALA A 465 2.63 23.08 -24.72
C ALA A 465 3.35 24.44 -24.65
N PRO A 466 3.42 25.18 -25.77
CA PRO A 466 4.18 26.41 -25.84
C PRO A 466 3.79 27.36 -24.69
N ALA A 467 4.80 27.84 -23.97
CA ALA A 467 4.68 28.80 -22.90
C ALA A 467 3.88 30.04 -23.36
N GLY A 468 2.65 30.19 -22.91
CA GLY A 468 1.78 31.31 -23.30
C GLY A 468 0.40 31.32 -22.65
N LEU A 469 -0.08 30.24 -22.10
CA LEU A 469 -1.36 30.22 -21.40
C LEU A 469 -1.15 29.95 -19.92
N VAL A 470 -1.31 30.97 -19.11
CA VAL A 470 -1.38 30.86 -17.64
C VAL A 470 -2.49 29.86 -17.32
N HIS A 471 -2.10 28.64 -16.99
CA HIS A 471 -3.04 27.58 -16.61
C HIS A 471 -3.59 27.94 -15.23
N ASN A 472 -4.84 28.36 -15.19
CA ASN A 472 -5.61 28.33 -13.96
C ASN A 472 -6.22 26.91 -13.85
N PRO A 473 -5.77 26.03 -12.96
CA PRO A 473 -6.12 24.60 -12.99
C PRO A 473 -7.56 24.30 -12.53
N ARG A 474 -8.42 25.29 -12.37
CA ARG A 474 -9.63 25.14 -11.56
C ARG A 474 -10.93 24.93 -12.29
N THR A 475 -11.00 25.11 -13.62
CA THR A 475 -12.29 24.89 -14.31
C THR A 475 -12.09 24.41 -15.75
N ARG A 476 -12.53 23.20 -16.04
CA ARG A 476 -12.62 22.64 -17.38
C ARG A 476 -14.07 22.26 -17.64
N SER A 477 -14.63 22.71 -18.76
CA SER A 477 -15.94 22.29 -19.22
C SER A 477 -15.84 21.21 -20.27
N THR A 478 -16.61 20.15 -20.11
CA THR A 478 -16.69 19.06 -21.08
C THR A 478 -17.94 19.24 -21.93
N TYR A 479 -17.74 19.34 -23.23
CA TYR A 479 -18.79 19.42 -24.24
C TYR A 479 -18.91 18.12 -24.99
N VAL A 480 -20.12 17.70 -25.28
CA VAL A 480 -20.36 16.58 -26.19
C VAL A 480 -20.75 17.22 -27.53
N ILE A 481 -19.92 16.95 -28.53
CA ILE A 481 -20.17 17.44 -29.91
C ILE A 481 -20.32 16.26 -30.85
N GLU A 482 -21.00 16.49 -31.97
CA GLU A 482 -21.03 15.55 -33.06
C GLU A 482 -20.10 16.05 -34.17
N LEU A 483 -19.14 15.19 -34.57
CA LEU A 483 -18.24 15.48 -35.68
C LEU A 483 -18.34 14.34 -36.69
N ASN A 484 -18.81 14.68 -37.90
CA ASN A 484 -19.04 13.71 -38.99
C ASN A 484 -19.88 12.49 -38.56
N GLY A 485 -21.00 12.75 -37.85
CA GLY A 485 -21.91 11.70 -37.37
C GLY A 485 -21.39 10.89 -36.19
N ARG A 486 -20.21 11.24 -35.63
CA ARG A 486 -19.65 10.59 -34.45
C ARG A 486 -19.71 11.49 -33.21
N ARG A 487 -20.21 10.96 -32.11
CA ARG A 487 -20.18 11.63 -30.82
C ARG A 487 -18.73 11.73 -30.30
N VAL A 488 -18.26 12.97 -30.12
CA VAL A 488 -16.92 13.27 -29.57
C VAL A 488 -17.08 14.06 -28.28
N GLN A 489 -16.32 13.70 -27.27
CA GLN A 489 -16.24 14.43 -26.02
C GLN A 489 -15.03 15.37 -26.08
N LEU A 490 -15.27 16.66 -25.95
CA LEU A 490 -14.26 17.71 -25.99
C LEU A 490 -14.19 18.38 -24.62
N THR A 491 -13.07 18.23 -23.91
CA THR A 491 -12.80 18.91 -22.64
C THR A 491 -11.88 20.09 -22.89
N VAL A 492 -12.35 21.30 -22.61
CA VAL A 492 -11.59 22.55 -22.80
C VAL A 492 -11.53 23.34 -21.49
N PRO A 493 -10.47 24.12 -21.24
CA PRO A 493 -10.45 25.08 -20.13
C PRO A 493 -11.62 26.06 -20.23
N ASP A 494 -12.22 26.41 -19.10
CA ASP A 494 -13.30 27.39 -19.05
C ASP A 494 -12.82 28.73 -19.61
N GLY A 495 -13.60 29.28 -20.53
CA GLY A 495 -13.24 30.50 -21.24
C GLY A 495 -12.74 30.32 -22.68
N VAL A 496 -12.32 29.11 -23.08
CA VAL A 496 -11.82 28.86 -24.45
C VAL A 496 -12.97 28.89 -25.49
N LEU A 497 -14.17 28.44 -25.12
CA LEU A 497 -15.38 28.49 -25.97
C LEU A 497 -16.35 29.62 -25.56
N GLY A 498 -15.96 30.46 -24.62
CA GLY A 498 -16.73 31.62 -24.15
C GLY A 498 -16.56 32.83 -25.05
N GLY A 499 -16.99 32.76 -26.28
CA GLY A 499 -17.31 33.94 -27.09
C GLY A 499 -18.52 34.65 -26.50
N HIS A 500 -18.47 35.95 -26.36
CA HIS A 500 -19.57 36.84 -25.97
C HIS A 500 -20.78 36.63 -26.86
N GLY A 501 -21.67 35.68 -26.50
CA GLY A 501 -22.99 35.58 -27.06
C GLY A 501 -23.93 36.55 -26.31
N PRO A 502 -24.80 37.32 -27.02
CA PRO A 502 -25.72 38.23 -26.35
C PRO A 502 -26.68 37.41 -25.48
N ARG A 503 -26.85 37.83 -24.24
CA ARG A 503 -27.93 37.34 -23.37
C ARG A 503 -29.28 37.65 -24.03
N MET A 504 -29.85 36.68 -24.72
CA MET A 504 -31.27 36.75 -25.12
C MET A 504 -32.11 36.51 -23.87
N GLY A 505 -32.55 37.58 -23.27
CA GLY A 505 -33.66 37.62 -22.33
C GLY A 505 -34.96 37.33 -23.06
N GLY A 506 -35.31 36.07 -23.20
CA GLY A 506 -36.64 35.67 -23.66
C GLY A 506 -37.58 35.59 -22.47
N ARG A 507 -38.35 36.68 -22.24
CA ARG A 507 -39.56 36.60 -21.44
C ARG A 507 -40.63 35.83 -22.26
N TYR A 508 -41.08 34.70 -21.75
CA TYR A 508 -42.38 34.12 -22.13
C TYR A 508 -43.44 34.69 -21.20
N PRO A 509 -44.54 35.24 -21.71
CA PRO A 509 -45.66 35.69 -20.88
C PRO A 509 -46.69 34.55 -20.72
N GLY A 510 -47.07 34.33 -19.49
CA GLY A 510 -48.38 33.80 -19.13
C GLY A 510 -48.45 32.37 -18.66
N ASP A 511 -48.37 32.17 -17.34
CA ASP A 511 -49.35 31.33 -16.62
C ASP A 511 -49.41 31.76 -15.14
N PRO A 512 -50.56 32.22 -14.63
CA PRO A 512 -50.70 32.71 -13.27
C PRO A 512 -51.36 31.67 -12.37
N THR A 513 -50.66 30.61 -11.99
CA THR A 513 -51.06 29.79 -10.81
C THR A 513 -49.92 28.93 -10.32
N SER A 514 -49.08 29.47 -9.46
CA SER A 514 -48.46 28.66 -8.40
C SER A 514 -48.01 29.55 -7.25
N ARG A 515 -48.65 29.34 -6.11
CA ARG A 515 -48.39 29.97 -4.86
C ARG A 515 -46.94 29.72 -4.43
N SER A 516 -46.31 30.82 -4.05
CA SER A 516 -45.05 30.88 -3.34
C SER A 516 -44.98 29.89 -2.13
N GLN A 517 -44.07 28.93 -2.19
CA GLN A 517 -43.50 28.34 -0.99
C GLN A 517 -42.08 28.87 -0.87
N GLN A 518 -41.85 29.66 0.16
CA GLN A 518 -40.54 30.12 0.58
C GLN A 518 -39.74 28.90 1.06
N PRO A 519 -38.47 28.76 0.68
CA PRO A 519 -37.60 27.77 1.31
C PRO A 519 -37.27 28.20 2.75
N LEU A 520 -37.57 27.34 3.69
CA LEU A 520 -37.15 27.43 5.07
C LEU A 520 -35.62 27.50 5.11
N ARG A 521 -35.10 28.63 5.57
CA ARG A 521 -33.70 28.81 5.91
C ARG A 521 -33.35 27.88 7.09
N SER A 522 -32.65 26.78 6.83
CA SER A 522 -31.86 26.12 7.88
C SER A 522 -30.59 26.95 8.10
N ARG A 523 -30.64 27.74 9.15
CA ARG A 523 -29.45 28.45 9.68
C ARG A 523 -28.74 27.51 10.64
N SER A 524 -27.40 27.53 10.55
CA SER A 524 -26.46 27.17 11.60
C SER A 524 -26.23 25.70 11.92
N ALA A 525 -25.46 24.99 11.05
CA ALA A 525 -24.61 23.91 11.50
C ALA A 525 -23.22 23.92 10.82
N SER A 526 -23.02 24.74 9.77
CA SER A 526 -21.75 24.74 9.02
C SER A 526 -20.71 25.77 9.47
N ARG A 527 -20.98 26.52 10.55
CA ARG A 527 -20.04 27.54 11.07
C ARG A 527 -19.29 27.11 12.34
N ALA A 528 -19.64 26.00 12.97
CA ALA A 528 -18.93 25.49 14.15
C ALA A 528 -17.82 24.48 13.79
N ALA A 529 -17.94 23.76 12.68
CA ALA A 529 -16.92 22.79 12.25
C ALA A 529 -15.68 23.43 11.59
N HIS A 530 -15.78 24.68 11.11
CA HIS A 530 -14.64 25.41 10.50
C HIS A 530 -13.83 26.23 11.50
N ARG A 531 -14.12 26.14 12.81
CA ARG A 531 -13.41 26.91 13.84
C ARG A 531 -12.55 26.06 14.77
N ALA A 532 -12.53 24.73 14.60
CA ALA A 532 -11.69 23.82 15.38
C ALA A 532 -10.44 23.31 14.63
N ALA A 533 -10.20 23.77 13.40
CA ALA A 533 -9.03 23.38 12.60
C ALA A 533 -8.18 24.58 12.18
N SER A 534 -8.01 25.56 13.08
CA SER A 534 -6.98 26.59 12.92
C SER A 534 -6.44 26.98 14.29
N GLU A 535 -5.73 26.07 14.94
CA GLU A 535 -4.56 26.49 15.68
C GLU A 535 -3.57 26.92 14.60
N VAL A 536 -3.21 28.19 14.62
CA VAL A 536 -2.17 28.77 13.74
C VAL A 536 -0.90 28.04 14.11
N GLU A 537 -0.53 27.00 13.32
CA GLU A 537 0.80 26.41 13.42
C GLU A 537 1.80 27.55 13.24
N ASP A 538 2.68 27.71 14.20
CA ASP A 538 3.76 28.70 14.12
C ASP A 538 4.64 28.32 12.93
N PRO A 539 4.68 29.10 11.83
CA PRO A 539 5.42 28.72 10.62
C PRO A 539 6.93 28.62 10.87
N SER A 540 7.40 29.02 12.04
CA SER A 540 8.80 28.87 12.47
C SER A 540 9.10 27.47 13.05
N VAL A 541 8.10 26.62 13.25
CA VAL A 541 8.27 25.26 13.77
C VAL A 541 7.84 24.24 12.73
N ILE A 542 8.78 23.46 12.23
CA ILE A 542 8.49 22.34 11.35
C ILE A 542 8.25 21.10 12.22
N ALA A 543 7.05 20.58 12.20
CA ALA A 543 6.65 19.40 12.98
C ALA A 543 6.47 18.15 12.10
N ALA A 544 6.57 16.97 12.69
CA ALA A 544 6.30 15.71 12.01
C ALA A 544 4.80 15.60 11.71
N PRO A 545 4.42 15.37 10.44
CA PRO A 545 3.01 15.22 10.06
C PRO A 545 2.39 13.93 10.56
N MET A 546 3.21 12.93 10.93
CA MET A 546 2.80 11.60 11.37
C MET A 546 3.86 10.95 12.23
N GLN A 547 3.51 9.84 12.88
CA GLN A 547 4.50 8.96 13.49
C GLN A 547 5.35 8.29 12.39
N ALA A 548 6.65 8.48 12.46
CA ALA A 548 7.58 8.04 11.43
C ALA A 548 9.00 7.85 11.99
N VAL A 549 9.89 7.27 11.20
CA VAL A 549 11.32 7.25 11.46
C VAL A 549 12.00 8.29 10.58
N VAL A 550 12.88 9.10 11.16
CA VAL A 550 13.70 10.06 10.41
C VAL A 550 14.73 9.29 9.58
N THR A 551 14.56 9.26 8.26
CA THR A 551 15.53 8.62 7.37
C THR A 551 16.70 9.52 7.05
N ARG A 552 16.44 10.80 6.83
CA ARG A 552 17.48 11.76 6.43
C ARG A 552 17.08 13.18 6.81
N ILE A 553 18.04 13.91 7.33
CA ILE A 553 17.97 15.35 7.52
C ILE A 553 18.71 15.98 6.32
N CYS A 554 18.05 16.85 5.58
CA CYS A 554 18.54 17.40 4.32
C CYS A 554 19.13 18.81 4.46
N VAL A 555 19.13 19.36 5.66
CA VAL A 555 19.60 20.73 5.96
C VAL A 555 20.49 20.75 7.20
N GLU A 556 21.31 21.80 7.34
CA GLU A 556 22.21 22.01 8.46
C GLU A 556 21.79 23.25 9.27
N PRO A 557 22.07 23.30 10.59
CA PRO A 557 21.85 24.50 11.39
C PRO A 557 22.61 25.73 10.80
N GLY A 558 21.92 26.84 10.64
CA GLY A 558 22.44 28.07 10.02
C GLY A 558 22.26 28.13 8.50
N GLN A 559 21.79 27.08 7.85
CA GLN A 559 21.51 27.10 6.41
C GLN A 559 20.30 27.98 6.10
N ARG A 560 20.38 28.79 5.04
CA ARG A 560 19.24 29.55 4.49
C ARG A 560 18.41 28.62 3.62
N VAL A 561 17.10 28.65 3.78
CA VAL A 561 16.13 27.83 3.05
C VAL A 561 14.99 28.68 2.53
N HIS A 562 14.39 28.23 1.41
CA HIS A 562 13.21 28.85 0.81
C HIS A 562 11.97 28.00 1.06
N ALA A 563 10.81 28.62 0.97
CA ALA A 563 9.54 27.89 0.99
C ALA A 563 9.53 26.82 -0.13
N GLY A 564 9.27 25.57 0.26
CA GLY A 564 9.33 24.40 -0.64
C GLY A 564 10.65 23.63 -0.62
N ASP A 565 11.71 24.12 0.05
CA ASP A 565 12.96 23.34 0.18
C ASP A 565 12.75 22.09 1.04
N LEU A 566 13.39 20.99 0.65
CA LEU A 566 13.30 19.72 1.38
C LEU A 566 14.14 19.79 2.66
N MET A 567 13.50 19.60 3.81
CA MET A 567 14.10 19.72 5.13
C MET A 567 14.44 18.36 5.74
N VAL A 568 13.47 17.45 5.78
CA VAL A 568 13.59 16.13 6.42
C VAL A 568 12.87 15.10 5.56
N VAL A 569 13.45 13.91 5.47
CA VAL A 569 12.78 12.73 4.92
C VAL A 569 12.40 11.84 6.09
N LEU A 570 11.12 11.60 6.23
CA LEU A 570 10.52 10.70 7.21
C LEU A 570 10.09 9.42 6.52
N GLU A 571 10.08 8.30 7.22
CA GLU A 571 9.50 7.07 6.72
C GLU A 571 8.46 6.52 7.67
N SER A 572 7.30 6.21 7.12
CA SER A 572 6.22 5.51 7.80
C SER A 572 5.69 4.41 6.88
N MET A 573 5.46 3.20 7.40
CA MET A 573 4.91 2.06 6.66
C MET A 573 5.64 1.73 5.33
N LYS A 574 6.99 1.83 5.33
CA LYS A 574 7.85 1.62 4.16
C LYS A 574 7.75 2.72 3.08
N MET A 575 7.17 3.88 3.40
CA MET A 575 7.05 5.02 2.50
C MET A 575 7.84 6.21 3.01
N GLU A 576 8.54 6.89 2.09
CA GLU A 576 9.21 8.15 2.39
C GLU A 576 8.21 9.31 2.32
N ASN A 577 8.18 10.13 3.37
CA ASN A 577 7.44 11.37 3.45
C ASN A 577 8.43 12.54 3.48
N TYR A 578 8.27 13.45 2.56
CA TYR A 578 9.15 14.59 2.39
C TYR A 578 8.57 15.80 3.12
N VAL A 579 9.27 16.28 4.14
CA VAL A 579 8.87 17.47 4.90
C VAL A 579 9.61 18.66 4.33
N HIS A 580 8.85 19.61 3.80
CA HIS A 580 9.36 20.82 3.14
C HIS A 580 9.21 22.04 4.04
N SER A 581 10.04 23.07 3.80
CA SER A 581 9.91 24.35 4.50
C SER A 581 8.62 25.06 4.08
N PRO A 582 7.77 25.48 5.03
CA PRO A 582 6.56 26.23 4.72
C PRO A 582 6.83 27.70 4.37
N VAL A 583 7.99 28.24 4.75
CA VAL A 583 8.37 29.66 4.61
C VAL A 583 9.87 29.78 4.31
N ASP A 584 10.27 30.97 3.85
CA ASP A 584 11.68 31.34 3.76
C ASP A 584 12.25 31.62 5.17
N GLY A 585 13.49 31.17 5.43
CA GLY A 585 14.09 31.35 6.75
C GLY A 585 15.51 30.81 6.86
N VAL A 586 16.01 30.80 8.08
CA VAL A 586 17.31 30.21 8.44
C VAL A 586 17.07 29.04 9.39
N VAL A 587 17.64 27.90 9.10
CA VAL A 587 17.55 26.69 9.95
C VAL A 587 18.15 26.98 11.33
N GLY A 588 17.36 26.81 12.36
CA GLY A 588 17.78 26.94 13.76
C GLY A 588 18.23 25.63 14.36
N GLU A 589 17.58 25.20 15.44
CA GLU A 589 17.84 23.94 16.11
C GLU A 589 17.16 22.79 15.38
N ILE A 590 17.85 21.65 15.31
CA ILE A 590 17.35 20.36 14.79
C ILE A 590 17.36 19.36 15.94
N PRO A 591 16.26 19.22 16.71
CA PRO A 591 16.21 18.38 17.92
C PRO A 591 16.09 16.87 17.62
N ILE A 592 16.22 16.48 16.37
CA ILE A 592 16.08 15.08 15.90
C ILE A 592 17.37 14.59 15.25
N GLY A 593 17.52 13.28 15.15
CA GLY A 593 18.61 12.62 14.43
C GLY A 593 18.10 11.59 13.42
N ALA A 594 18.90 11.28 12.41
CA ALA A 594 18.60 10.19 11.49
C ALA A 594 18.51 8.87 12.26
N GLY A 595 17.47 8.06 11.98
CA GLY A 595 17.16 6.82 12.68
C GLY A 595 16.25 6.97 13.91
N CYS A 596 15.97 8.19 14.37
CA CYS A 596 15.04 8.41 15.48
C CYS A 596 13.59 8.23 15.05
N THR A 597 12.76 7.65 15.94
CA THR A 597 11.30 7.65 15.76
C THR A 597 10.74 8.98 16.28
N VAL A 598 9.84 9.57 15.51
CA VAL A 598 9.13 10.81 15.86
C VAL A 598 7.63 10.55 15.89
N SER A 599 6.93 11.23 16.79
CA SER A 599 5.46 11.20 16.88
C SER A 599 4.85 12.32 16.04
N ALA A 600 3.58 12.15 15.63
CA ALA A 600 2.83 13.23 14.97
C ALA A 600 2.82 14.50 15.85
N GLY A 601 3.09 15.65 15.22
CA GLY A 601 3.21 16.95 15.91
C GLY A 601 4.55 17.18 16.64
N GLN A 602 5.45 16.21 16.68
CA GLN A 602 6.77 16.40 17.27
C GLN A 602 7.63 17.35 16.44
N THR A 603 8.24 18.33 17.08
CA THR A 603 9.12 19.29 16.41
C THR A 603 10.32 18.60 15.75
N LEU A 604 10.52 18.86 14.47
CA LEU A 604 11.64 18.37 13.67
C LEU A 604 12.73 19.43 13.53
N ILE A 605 12.34 20.67 13.22
CA ILE A 605 13.27 21.78 12.96
C ILE A 605 12.62 23.07 13.42
N HIS A 606 13.41 23.95 14.03
CA HIS A 606 13.06 25.33 14.26
C HIS A 606 13.63 26.22 13.15
N LEU A 607 12.79 27.05 12.53
CA LEU A 607 13.22 28.10 11.60
C LEU A 607 13.33 29.42 12.34
N ARG A 608 14.28 30.27 11.95
CA ARG A 608 14.38 31.65 12.36
C ARG A 608 13.94 32.53 11.19
N PRO A 609 13.14 33.60 11.42
CA PRO A 609 12.80 34.54 10.37
C PRO A 609 14.07 35.08 9.74
N GLY A 610 14.19 35.05 8.43
CA GLY A 610 15.28 35.71 7.72
C GLY A 610 15.06 37.22 7.82
N HIS A 611 15.80 37.95 8.68
CA HIS A 611 15.85 39.38 8.59
C HIS A 611 16.64 39.75 7.33
N GLU A 612 16.02 40.51 6.43
CA GLU A 612 16.71 41.31 5.43
C GLU A 612 17.49 42.40 6.16
N GLN A 613 18.73 42.11 6.54
CA GLN A 613 19.77 43.13 6.88
C GLN A 613 21.08 42.36 7.00
N ASP A 614 21.85 42.35 5.94
CA ASP A 614 23.32 42.36 5.88
C ASP A 614 23.75 42.32 4.40
N GLU A 615 23.39 43.39 3.68
CA GLU A 615 24.17 43.93 2.55
C GLU A 615 24.66 45.30 2.97
N GLU A 616 25.86 45.35 3.59
CA GLU A 616 26.80 46.47 3.64
C GLU A 616 27.93 46.10 4.63
N ASP A 617 29.02 45.50 4.07
CA ASP A 617 30.43 45.94 4.21
C ASP A 617 31.36 45.08 3.32
#